data_02ce9baa6bd0190e4548dc9e740e731c
#
_entry.id   02ce9baa6bd0190e4548dc9e740e731c
#
_cell.length_a   1.000
_cell.length_b   1.000
_cell.length_c   1.000
_cell.angle_alpha   90.00
_cell.angle_beta   90.00
_cell.angle_gamma   90.00
#
_symmetry.space_group_name_H-M   'P 1'
#
loop_
_entity.id
_entity.type
_entity.pdbx_description
1 polymer ?
#
loop_
_entity_poly.entity_id
_entity_poly.type
_entity_poly.pdbx_seq_one_letter_code
_entity_poly.pdbx_strand_id
1 'polypeptide(L)'
;ISGNAANAVGEKIRKIAKKHQVIAVTHQAILTAKANHNFMVKKVTDNLTTKTVVKNLTEEEIINEIARISGGSITKTAIEHAKELRKTA
;
A
#
# COMPACT_ATOMS: atom_id res chain seq x y z
N ILE A 1 0.02 -11.78 -9.06
CA ILE A 1 0.94 -11.48 -10.17
C ILE A 1 2.36 -11.38 -9.66
N SER A 2 3.32 -11.59 -10.53
CA SER A 2 4.74 -11.51 -10.17
C SER A 2 5.15 -10.07 -9.83
N GLY A 3 6.28 -9.92 -9.11
CA GLY A 3 6.82 -8.62 -8.76
C GLY A 3 7.14 -7.77 -9.99
N ASN A 4 7.65 -8.39 -11.07
CA ASN A 4 7.94 -7.68 -12.30
C ASN A 4 6.67 -7.16 -12.97
N ALA A 5 5.62 -7.99 -13.00
CA ALA A 5 4.33 -7.58 -13.55
C ALA A 5 3.70 -6.46 -12.73
N ALA A 6 3.74 -6.56 -11.40
CA ALA A 6 3.22 -5.52 -10.52
C ALA A 6 3.97 -4.21 -10.70
N ASN A 7 5.29 -4.25 -10.87
CA ASN A 7 6.08 -3.07 -11.13
C ASN A 7 5.69 -2.40 -12.45
N ALA A 8 5.52 -3.19 -13.51
CA ALA A 8 5.10 -2.68 -14.82
C ALA A 8 3.71 -2.04 -14.76
N VAL A 9 2.78 -2.68 -14.07
CA VAL A 9 1.43 -2.13 -13.87
C VAL A 9 1.50 -0.81 -13.09
N GLY A 10 2.31 -0.77 -12.05
CA GLY A 10 2.50 0.44 -11.24
C GLY A 10 3.05 1.60 -12.04
N GLU A 11 4.04 1.35 -12.90
CA GLU A 11 4.61 2.39 -13.77
C GLU A 11 3.58 2.90 -14.78
N LYS A 12 2.74 2.01 -15.31
CA LYS A 12 1.66 2.41 -16.23
C LYS A 12 0.64 3.29 -15.53
N ILE A 13 0.24 2.90 -14.33
CA ILE A 13 -0.69 3.68 -13.51
C ILE A 13 -0.10 5.06 -13.19
N ARG A 14 1.17 5.10 -12.86
CA ARG A 14 1.87 6.37 -12.56
C ARG A 14 1.84 7.32 -13.75
N LYS A 15 2.01 6.83 -14.96
CA LYS A 15 1.89 7.63 -16.19
C LYS A 15 0.48 8.17 -16.37
N ILE A 16 -0.52 7.33 -16.19
CA ILE A 16 -1.93 7.73 -16.32
C ILE A 16 -2.27 8.79 -15.26
N ALA A 17 -1.75 8.63 -14.05
CA ALA A 17 -2.02 9.52 -12.94
C ALA A 17 -1.47 10.94 -13.12
N LYS A 18 -0.58 11.16 -14.10
CA LYS A 18 -0.11 12.51 -14.42
C LYS A 18 -1.23 13.41 -14.97
N LYS A 19 -2.23 12.83 -15.61
CA LYS A 19 -3.33 13.56 -16.25
C LYS A 19 -4.71 13.15 -15.74
N HIS A 20 -4.79 12.15 -14.89
CA HIS A 20 -6.03 11.60 -14.38
C HIS A 20 -5.88 11.28 -12.89
N GLN A 21 -6.98 11.34 -12.17
CA GLN A 21 -7.02 10.77 -10.84
C GLN A 21 -7.19 9.27 -10.97
N VAL A 22 -6.30 8.50 -10.35
CA VAL A 22 -6.37 7.03 -10.36
C VAL A 22 -6.54 6.55 -8.93
N ILE A 23 -7.56 5.75 -8.70
CA ILE A 23 -7.78 5.06 -7.43
C ILE A 23 -7.67 3.58 -7.70
N ALA A 24 -6.77 2.90 -6.99
CA ALA A 24 -6.55 1.48 -7.15
C ALA A 24 -6.76 0.75 -5.82
N VAL A 25 -7.36 -0.42 -5.90
CA VAL A 25 -7.50 -1.31 -4.75
C VAL A 25 -6.52 -2.47 -4.95
N THR A 26 -5.62 -2.65 -4.01
CA THR A 26 -4.57 -3.66 -4.14
C THR A 26 -4.09 -4.16 -2.79
N HIS A 27 -3.48 -5.33 -2.79
CA HIS A 27 -2.70 -5.85 -1.67
C HIS A 27 -1.27 -6.20 -2.11
N GLN A 28 -0.82 -5.59 -3.21
CA GLN A 28 0.55 -5.74 -3.71
C GLN A 28 1.46 -4.69 -3.07
N ALA A 29 2.54 -5.15 -2.44
CA ALA A 29 3.49 -4.27 -1.77
C ALA A 29 4.07 -3.21 -2.71
N ILE A 30 4.42 -3.60 -3.94
CA ILE A 30 5.04 -2.68 -4.89
C ILE A 30 4.07 -1.56 -5.32
N LEU A 31 2.80 -1.86 -5.48
CA LEU A 31 1.80 -0.85 -5.82
C LEU A 31 1.55 0.10 -4.65
N THR A 32 1.52 -0.44 -3.43
CA THR A 32 1.43 0.37 -2.22
C THR A 32 2.63 1.31 -2.10
N ALA A 33 3.83 0.80 -2.40
CA ALA A 33 5.06 1.58 -2.34
C ALA A 33 5.11 2.70 -3.38
N LYS A 34 4.47 2.53 -4.54
CA LYS A 34 4.46 3.51 -5.63
C LYS A 34 3.39 4.59 -5.48
N ALA A 35 2.34 4.33 -4.72
CA ALA A 35 1.22 5.25 -4.60
C ALA A 35 1.63 6.54 -3.86
N ASN A 36 1.15 7.68 -4.35
CA ASN A 36 1.39 8.96 -3.70
C ASN A 36 0.63 9.07 -2.38
N HIS A 37 -0.58 8.54 -2.35
CA HIS A 37 -1.46 8.53 -1.18
C HIS A 37 -1.96 7.12 -0.96
N ASN A 38 -1.96 6.68 0.28
CA ASN A 38 -2.45 5.36 0.66
C ASN A 38 -3.56 5.49 1.68
N PHE A 39 -4.63 4.76 1.44
CA PHE A 39 -5.76 4.68 2.36
C PHE A 39 -5.95 3.24 2.78
N MET A 40 -6.20 3.04 4.04
CA MET A 40 -6.57 1.74 4.58
C MET A 40 -8.06 1.71 4.83
N VAL A 41 -8.71 0.65 4.35
CA VAL A 41 -10.13 0.42 4.59
C VAL A 41 -10.25 -0.74 5.55
N LYS A 42 -10.93 -0.56 6.66
CA LYS A 42 -11.20 -1.64 7.59
C LYS A 42 -12.59 -1.57 8.18
N LYS A 43 -13.11 -2.73 8.55
CA LYS A 43 -14.38 -2.85 9.22
C LYS A 43 -14.15 -2.88 10.73
N VAL A 44 -14.88 -2.05 11.44
CA VAL A 44 -14.85 -2.00 12.89
C VAL A 44 -16.23 -2.38 13.40
N THR A 45 -16.28 -3.42 14.22
CA THR A 45 -17.52 -3.88 14.82
C THR A 45 -17.58 -3.43 16.26
N ASP A 46 -18.65 -2.73 16.62
CA ASP A 46 -18.91 -2.27 17.96
C ASP A 46 -20.35 -2.67 18.33
N ASN A 47 -20.50 -3.42 19.43
CA ASN A 47 -21.77 -3.98 19.86
C ASN A 47 -22.47 -4.73 18.71
N LEU A 48 -23.56 -4.18 18.19
CA LEU A 48 -24.34 -4.79 17.12
C LEU A 48 -24.14 -4.08 15.77
N THR A 49 -23.20 -3.13 15.70
CA THR A 49 -23.02 -2.29 14.53
C THR A 49 -21.65 -2.51 13.92
N THR A 50 -21.61 -2.66 12.60
CA THR A 50 -20.36 -2.72 11.83
C THR A 50 -20.22 -1.43 11.02
N LYS A 51 -19.06 -0.79 11.13
CA LYS A 51 -18.75 0.42 10.37
C LYS A 51 -17.53 0.17 9.49
N THR A 52 -17.54 0.79 8.33
CA THR A 52 -16.36 0.85 7.46
C THR A 52 -15.63 2.15 7.75
N VAL A 53 -14.34 2.04 8.07
CA VAL A 53 -13.48 3.19 8.35
C VAL A 53 -12.42 3.28 7.28
N VAL A 54 -12.23 4.48 6.72
CA VAL A 54 -11.19 4.78 5.75
C VAL A 54 -10.19 5.70 6.43
N LYS A 55 -8.93 5.29 6.46
CA LYS A 55 -7.86 6.05 7.09
C LYS A 55 -6.79 6.39 6.07
N ASN A 56 -6.44 7.67 5.98
CA ASN A 56 -5.29 8.13 5.20
C ASN A 56 -4.02 7.79 5.99
N LEU A 57 -3.13 7.02 5.40
CA LEU A 57 -1.93 6.54 6.09
C LEU A 57 -0.83 7.59 6.08
N THR A 58 -0.14 7.73 7.20
CA THR A 58 1.11 8.48 7.30
C THR A 58 2.23 7.70 6.63
N GLU A 59 3.37 8.35 6.38
CA GLU A 59 4.52 7.65 5.78
C GLU A 59 4.97 6.47 6.63
N GLU A 60 5.01 6.62 7.94
CA GLU A 60 5.37 5.53 8.84
C GLU A 60 4.38 4.37 8.75
N GLU A 61 3.09 4.68 8.67
CA GLU A 61 2.05 3.66 8.53
C GLU A 61 2.13 2.95 7.18
N ILE A 62 2.49 3.67 6.12
CA ILE A 62 2.70 3.07 4.79
C ILE A 62 3.86 2.06 4.85
N ILE A 63 4.96 2.43 5.47
CA ILE A 63 6.11 1.54 5.65
C ILE A 63 5.69 0.26 6.41
N ASN A 64 4.95 0.42 7.49
CA ASN A 64 4.46 -0.71 8.27
C ASN A 64 3.54 -1.61 7.45
N GLU A 65 2.68 -1.03 6.63
CA GLU A 65 1.76 -1.79 5.77
C GLU A 65 2.51 -2.57 4.69
N ILE A 66 3.52 -1.95 4.07
CA ILE A 66 4.37 -2.65 3.09
C ILE A 66 5.09 -3.83 3.75
N ALA A 67 5.62 -3.62 4.95
CA ALA A 67 6.29 -4.68 5.72
C ALA A 67 5.34 -5.84 6.01
N ARG A 68 4.11 -5.53 6.43
CA ARG A 68 3.08 -6.53 6.72
C ARG A 68 2.70 -7.33 5.47
N ILE A 69 2.48 -6.65 4.35
CA ILE A 69 2.09 -7.30 3.09
C ILE A 69 3.23 -8.18 2.58
N SER A 70 4.46 -7.69 2.61
CA SER A 70 5.62 -8.39 2.05
C SER A 70 6.09 -9.55 2.91
N GLY A 71 6.11 -9.36 4.23
CA GLY A 71 6.73 -10.31 5.15
C GLY A 71 5.76 -11.09 6.02
N GLY A 72 4.47 -10.81 5.94
CA GLY A 72 3.46 -11.45 6.79
C GLY A 72 3.42 -10.92 8.21
N SER A 73 4.49 -10.29 8.68
CA SER A 73 4.56 -9.67 9.99
C SER A 73 5.52 -8.47 9.97
N ILE A 74 5.39 -7.59 10.95
CA ILE A 74 6.21 -6.39 11.04
C ILE A 74 7.45 -6.71 11.87
N THR A 75 8.54 -7.07 11.18
CA THR A 75 9.85 -7.32 11.80
C THR A 75 10.80 -6.19 11.43
N LYS A 76 11.94 -6.12 12.12
CA LYS A 76 12.98 -5.13 11.79
C LYS A 76 13.45 -5.27 10.35
N THR A 77 13.70 -6.48 9.89
CA THR A 77 14.13 -6.76 8.52
C THR A 77 13.05 -6.39 7.52
N ALA A 78 11.80 -6.72 7.81
CA ALA A 78 10.67 -6.38 6.94
C ALA A 78 10.51 -4.85 6.81
N ILE A 79 10.71 -4.11 7.89
CA ILE A 79 10.64 -2.65 7.87
C ILE A 79 11.78 -2.05 7.05
N GLU A 80 12.99 -2.56 7.18
CA GLU A 80 14.13 -2.08 6.38
C GLU A 80 13.89 -2.34 4.89
N HIS A 81 13.38 -3.52 4.56
CA HIS A 81 13.01 -3.86 3.18
C HIS A 81 11.90 -2.94 2.66
N ALA A 82 10.91 -2.67 3.50
CA ALA A 82 9.80 -1.79 3.13
C ALA A 82 10.27 -0.36 2.86
N LYS A 83 11.18 0.16 3.67
CA LYS A 83 11.77 1.49 3.46
C LYS A 83 12.51 1.57 2.14
N GLU A 84 13.30 0.55 1.82
CA GLU A 84 14.02 0.49 0.55
C GLU A 84 13.06 0.42 -0.63
N LEU A 85 12.04 -0.42 -0.54
CA LEU A 85 11.03 -0.55 -1.58
C LEU A 85 10.30 0.79 -1.81
N ARG A 86 9.92 1.46 -0.75
CA ARG A 86 9.24 2.77 -0.82
C ARG A 86 10.12 3.82 -1.47
N LYS A 87 11.41 3.82 -1.16
CA LYS A 87 12.38 4.77 -1.70
C LYS A 87 12.63 4.56 -3.19
N THR A 88 12.69 3.30 -3.63
CA THR A 88 13.03 2.95 -5.02
C THR A 88 11.82 2.76 -5.93
N ALA A 89 10.64 2.73 -5.37
CA ALA A 89 9.43 2.51 -6.14
C ALA A 89 9.03 3.69 -7.04
#